data_ae221283a8707b0943a8c04f1c1bf792
#
_entry.id   ae221283a8707b0943a8c04f1c1bf792
#
_cell.length_a   1.000
_cell.length_b   1.000
_cell.length_c   1.000
_cell.angle_alpha   90.00
_cell.angle_beta   90.00
_cell.angle_gamma   90.00
#
_symmetry.space_group_name_H-M   'P 1'
#
loop_
_entity.id
_entity.type
_entity.pdbx_description
1 polymer ?
#
loop_
_entity_poly.entity_id
_entity_poly.type
_entity_poly.pdbx_seq_one_letter_code
_entity_poly.pdbx_strand_id
1 'polypeptide(L)'
;MSNSIFRKDGTAQGVAKQRLIESLAKPSKRIIYDPYAENFVLGAGIIKLMGHDFSVWLSKKFVPGFHEHLISRTRFIDDLIKKSISEQVEQYVILGAGYDSRAYNLKLPSGLKIFEVDQPEVQEKKISKLP
;
A
#
# COMPACT_ATOMS: atom_id res chain seq x y z
N MET A 1 27.45 8.69 12.78
CA MET A 1 25.99 8.82 13.08
C MET A 1 25.34 9.51 11.91
N SER A 2 24.83 8.76 10.97
CA SER A 2 24.03 9.31 9.86
C SER A 2 22.60 9.45 10.33
N ASN A 3 22.22 10.62 10.79
CA ASN A 3 20.83 11.00 10.93
C ASN A 3 20.24 11.23 9.53
N SER A 4 19.97 10.16 8.83
CA SER A 4 19.19 10.23 7.60
C SER A 4 17.75 10.55 7.99
N ILE A 5 17.45 11.85 8.06
CA ILE A 5 16.10 12.40 8.21
C ILE A 5 15.20 11.90 7.07
N PHE A 6 15.80 11.52 5.95
CA PHE A 6 15.14 10.89 4.83
C PHE A 6 15.48 9.40 4.79
N ARG A 7 14.66 8.58 5.42
CA ARG A 7 14.74 7.12 5.24
C ARG A 7 14.48 6.82 3.77
N LYS A 8 15.30 5.94 3.17
CA LYS A 8 15.15 5.51 1.76
C LYS A 8 13.75 4.97 1.43
N ASP A 9 13.02 4.47 2.44
CA ASP A 9 11.67 3.93 2.31
C ASP A 9 10.56 4.89 2.81
N GLY A 10 10.87 6.16 3.07
CA GLY A 10 9.90 7.10 3.67
C GLY A 10 8.65 7.31 2.82
N THR A 11 8.80 7.44 1.52
CA THR A 11 7.65 7.57 0.59
C THR A 11 6.82 6.28 0.57
N ALA A 12 7.48 5.10 0.52
CA ALA A 12 6.79 3.81 0.55
C ALA A 12 6.01 3.61 1.84
N GLN A 13 6.57 4.01 2.99
CA GLN A 13 5.87 3.98 4.28
C GLN A 13 4.68 4.95 4.31
N GLY A 14 4.83 6.16 3.76
CA GLY A 14 3.76 7.14 3.68
C GLY A 14 2.56 6.62 2.90
N VAL A 15 2.79 5.99 1.77
CA VAL A 15 1.74 5.36 0.95
C VAL A 15 1.10 4.16 1.68
N ALA A 16 1.92 3.28 2.28
CA ALA A 16 1.41 2.14 3.06
C ALA A 16 0.56 2.60 4.25
N LYS A 17 0.95 3.71 4.91
CA LYS A 17 0.19 4.32 6.01
C LYS A 17 -1.22 4.71 5.57
N GLN A 18 -1.40 5.30 4.39
CA GLN A 18 -2.73 5.67 3.92
C GLN A 18 -3.59 4.43 3.62
N ARG A 19 -3.00 3.38 3.06
CA ARG A 19 -3.71 2.09 2.86
C ARG A 19 -4.08 1.44 4.20
N LEU A 20 -3.22 1.51 5.21
CA LEU A 20 -3.54 1.04 6.55
C LEU A 20 -4.75 1.80 7.13
N ILE A 21 -4.72 3.14 7.08
CA ILE A 21 -5.82 3.97 7.58
C ILE A 21 -7.14 3.58 6.91
N GLU A 22 -7.16 3.46 5.58
CA GLU A 22 -8.37 3.07 4.85
C GLU A 22 -8.84 1.66 5.23
N SER A 23 -7.90 0.74 5.46
CA SER A 23 -8.22 -0.64 5.84
C SER A 23 -8.88 -0.75 7.22
N LEU A 24 -8.75 0.27 8.07
CA LEU A 24 -9.42 0.35 9.39
C LEU A 24 -10.90 0.75 9.27
N ALA A 25 -11.33 1.28 8.14
CA ALA A 25 -12.74 1.59 7.93
C ALA A 25 -13.61 0.33 7.96
N LYS A 26 -14.87 0.49 8.32
CA LYS A 26 -15.86 -0.61 8.29
C LYS A 26 -15.93 -1.21 6.88
N PRO A 27 -16.08 -2.54 6.73
CA PRO A 27 -16.14 -3.21 5.43
C PRO A 27 -17.14 -2.59 4.43
N SER A 28 -18.26 -2.05 4.93
CA SER A 28 -19.28 -1.40 4.12
C SER A 28 -18.90 0.01 3.62
N LYS A 29 -17.83 0.60 4.15
CA LYS A 29 -17.42 2.00 3.85
C LYS A 29 -16.07 2.10 3.20
N ARG A 30 -15.19 1.12 3.42
CA ARG A 30 -13.83 1.18 2.88
C ARG A 30 -13.80 1.01 1.37
N ILE A 31 -12.98 1.79 0.71
CA ILE A 31 -12.77 1.77 -0.75
C ILE A 31 -11.79 0.66 -1.14
N ILE A 32 -10.76 0.46 -0.31
CA ILE A 32 -9.75 -0.61 -0.46
C ILE A 32 -9.53 -1.32 0.86
N TYR A 33 -8.95 -2.52 0.78
CA TYR A 33 -8.48 -3.26 1.94
C TYR A 33 -7.10 -3.86 1.67
N ASP A 34 -6.14 -3.56 2.51
CA ASP A 34 -4.79 -4.09 2.46
C ASP A 34 -4.39 -4.69 3.81
N PRO A 35 -4.48 -6.02 3.97
CA PRO A 35 -4.14 -6.68 5.23
C PRO A 35 -2.65 -6.63 5.56
N TYR A 36 -1.78 -6.33 4.58
CA TYR A 36 -0.33 -6.29 4.77
C TYR A 36 0.21 -4.89 5.06
N ALA A 37 -0.58 -3.85 4.86
CA ALA A 37 -0.12 -2.47 5.04
C ALA A 37 0.46 -2.22 6.44
N GLU A 38 -0.10 -2.82 7.48
CA GLU A 38 0.39 -2.66 8.85
C GLU A 38 1.82 -3.17 9.04
N ASN A 39 2.27 -4.16 8.28
CA ASN A 39 3.60 -4.73 8.39
C ASN A 39 4.70 -3.73 7.99
N PHE A 40 4.36 -2.76 7.17
CA PHE A 40 5.30 -1.80 6.59
C PHE A 40 5.33 -0.46 7.33
N VAL A 41 4.34 -0.18 8.18
CA VAL A 41 4.15 1.13 8.79
C VAL A 41 4.74 1.17 10.20
N LEU A 42 5.67 2.09 10.42
CA LEU A 42 6.13 2.39 11.77
C LEU A 42 5.01 3.03 12.58
N GLY A 43 4.80 2.51 13.80
CA GLY A 43 3.74 3.01 14.66
C GLY A 43 2.34 2.57 14.23
N ALA A 44 2.20 1.50 13.45
CA ALA A 44 0.91 0.95 13.02
C ALA A 44 -0.06 0.73 14.20
N GLY A 45 0.45 0.29 15.36
CA GLY A 45 -0.35 0.12 16.58
C GLY A 45 -1.02 1.41 17.05
N ILE A 46 -0.33 2.55 16.97
CA ILE A 46 -0.89 3.86 17.33
C ILE A 46 -2.01 4.24 16.35
N ILE A 47 -1.79 4.05 15.05
CA ILE A 47 -2.79 4.34 14.02
C ILE A 47 -4.04 3.47 14.21
N LYS A 48 -3.85 2.19 14.53
CA LYS A 48 -4.96 1.26 14.83
C LYS A 48 -5.74 1.71 16.07
N LEU A 49 -5.05 2.20 17.10
CA LEU A 49 -5.70 2.74 18.31
C LEU A 49 -6.48 4.03 18.03
N MET A 50 -5.96 4.90 17.18
CA MET A 50 -6.63 6.14 16.78
C MET A 50 -7.88 5.86 15.91
N GLY A 51 -7.87 4.79 15.15
CA GLY A 51 -8.93 4.39 14.25
C GLY A 51 -8.99 5.21 12.95
N HIS A 52 -9.91 4.81 12.06
CA HIS A 52 -10.04 5.38 10.72
C HIS A 52 -10.37 6.88 10.74
N ASP A 53 -11.47 7.26 11.35
CA ASP A 53 -12.03 8.61 11.22
C ASP A 53 -11.09 9.69 11.76
N PHE A 54 -10.47 9.43 12.92
CA PHE A 54 -9.49 10.35 13.50
C PHE A 54 -8.21 10.42 12.65
N SER A 55 -7.73 9.29 12.14
CA SER A 55 -6.52 9.25 11.30
C SER A 55 -6.75 9.98 9.98
N VAL A 56 -7.91 9.85 9.36
CA VAL A 56 -8.29 10.60 8.15
C VAL A 56 -8.39 12.09 8.45
N TRP A 57 -9.06 12.48 9.53
CA TRP A 57 -9.13 13.88 9.95
C TRP A 57 -7.74 14.49 10.13
N LEU A 58 -6.85 13.78 10.82
CA LEU A 58 -5.47 14.23 11.05
C LEU A 58 -4.70 14.36 9.72
N SER A 59 -4.84 13.39 8.83
CA SER A 59 -4.23 13.42 7.49
C SER A 59 -4.67 14.65 6.70
N LYS A 60 -5.97 14.94 6.71
CA LYS A 60 -6.55 16.13 6.04
C LYS A 60 -6.03 17.44 6.59
N LYS A 61 -5.80 17.49 7.90
CA LYS A 61 -5.29 18.70 8.56
C LYS A 61 -3.85 19.02 8.13
N PHE A 62 -3.00 18.02 7.95
CA PHE A 62 -1.60 18.22 7.57
C PHE A 62 -1.39 18.29 6.06
N VAL A 63 -2.06 17.43 5.30
CA VAL A 63 -1.93 17.36 3.84
C VAL A 63 -3.32 17.14 3.23
N PRO A 64 -4.09 18.22 3.01
CA PRO A 64 -5.45 18.13 2.45
C PRO A 64 -5.48 17.37 1.11
N GLY A 65 -6.40 16.44 0.96
CA GLY A 65 -6.60 15.66 -0.27
C GLY A 65 -5.62 14.51 -0.49
N PHE A 66 -4.58 14.39 0.32
CA PHE A 66 -3.55 13.36 0.14
C PHE A 66 -4.09 11.94 0.35
N HIS A 67 -4.87 11.73 1.41
CA HIS A 67 -5.51 10.45 1.68
C HIS A 67 -6.42 10.03 0.53
N GLU A 68 -7.35 10.89 0.17
CA GLU A 68 -8.33 10.64 -0.88
C GLU A 68 -7.66 10.36 -2.23
N HIS A 69 -6.64 11.14 -2.58
CA HIS A 69 -5.87 10.93 -3.81
C HIS A 69 -5.21 9.54 -3.83
N LEU A 70 -4.52 9.17 -2.76
CA LEU A 70 -3.83 7.88 -2.70
C LEU A 70 -4.79 6.69 -2.72
N ILE A 71 -5.91 6.78 -2.03
CA ILE A 71 -6.89 5.71 -1.99
C ILE A 71 -7.61 5.56 -3.33
N SER A 72 -8.03 6.67 -3.94
CA SER A 72 -8.64 6.67 -5.27
C SER A 72 -7.68 6.12 -6.34
N ARG A 73 -6.41 6.52 -6.30
CA ARG A 73 -5.37 6.00 -7.19
C ARG A 73 -5.15 4.50 -6.99
N THR A 74 -5.11 4.05 -5.75
CA THR A 74 -4.94 2.62 -5.43
C THR A 74 -6.10 1.82 -6.00
N ARG A 75 -7.33 2.24 -5.77
CA ARG A 75 -8.54 1.59 -6.29
C ARG A 75 -8.57 1.57 -7.81
N PHE A 76 -8.25 2.68 -8.45
CA PHE A 76 -8.20 2.78 -9.90
C PHE A 76 -7.22 1.78 -10.52
N ILE A 77 -6.01 1.67 -9.93
CA ILE A 77 -5.00 0.71 -10.39
C ILE A 77 -5.48 -0.73 -10.16
N ASP A 78 -6.09 -1.03 -9.02
CA ASP A 78 -6.63 -2.36 -8.73
C ASP A 78 -7.71 -2.79 -9.75
N ASP A 79 -8.58 -1.86 -10.13
CA ASP A 79 -9.61 -2.10 -11.12
C ASP A 79 -9.02 -2.29 -12.54
N LEU A 80 -7.96 -1.53 -12.90
CA LEU A 80 -7.22 -1.73 -14.15
C LEU A 80 -6.54 -3.10 -14.20
N ILE A 81 -5.91 -3.54 -13.11
CA ILE A 81 -5.27 -4.86 -13.04
C ILE A 81 -6.31 -5.95 -13.24
N LYS A 82 -7.45 -5.88 -12.56
CA LYS A 82 -8.54 -6.86 -12.71
C LYS A 82 -9.04 -6.91 -14.16
N LYS A 83 -9.19 -5.75 -14.79
CA LYS A 83 -9.59 -5.68 -16.21
C LYS A 83 -8.54 -6.33 -17.10
N SER A 84 -7.25 -5.99 -16.94
CA SER A 84 -6.17 -6.56 -17.74
C SER A 84 -6.08 -8.08 -17.60
N ILE A 85 -6.31 -8.61 -16.40
CA ILE A 85 -6.36 -10.06 -16.15
C ILE A 85 -7.50 -10.70 -16.95
N SER A 86 -8.68 -10.06 -17.03
CA SER A 86 -9.79 -10.55 -17.83
C SER A 86 -9.49 -10.55 -19.34
N GLU A 87 -8.52 -9.73 -19.77
CA GLU A 87 -7.99 -9.65 -21.13
C GLU A 87 -6.80 -10.60 -21.37
N GLN A 88 -6.57 -11.57 -20.47
CA GLN A 88 -5.56 -12.64 -20.58
C GLN A 88 -4.10 -12.14 -20.60
N VAL A 89 -3.79 -11.09 -19.82
CA VAL A 89 -2.42 -10.65 -19.59
C VAL A 89 -1.65 -11.74 -18.86
N GLU A 90 -0.47 -12.09 -19.35
CA GLU A 90 0.37 -13.16 -18.81
C GLU A 90 1.44 -12.69 -17.85
N GLN A 91 1.77 -11.40 -17.88
CA GLN A 91 2.83 -10.81 -17.05
C GLN A 91 2.37 -9.49 -16.44
N TYR A 92 2.73 -9.28 -15.19
CA TYR A 92 2.51 -8.05 -14.45
C TYR A 92 3.82 -7.55 -13.85
N VAL A 93 4.24 -6.36 -14.24
CA VAL A 93 5.49 -5.75 -13.77
C VAL A 93 5.17 -4.51 -12.95
N ILE A 94 5.66 -4.46 -11.72
CA ILE A 94 5.49 -3.33 -10.80
C ILE A 94 6.82 -2.59 -10.70
N LEU A 95 6.93 -1.44 -11.36
CA LEU A 95 8.10 -0.58 -11.30
C LEU A 95 8.02 0.36 -10.11
N GLY A 96 9.09 0.47 -9.34
CA GLY A 96 9.10 1.23 -8.10
C GLY A 96 8.14 0.63 -7.07
N ALA A 97 8.21 -0.69 -6.89
CA ALA A 97 7.22 -1.47 -6.13
C ALA A 97 7.07 -1.01 -4.67
N GLY A 98 8.13 -0.50 -4.03
CA GLY A 98 8.08 -0.05 -2.64
C GLY A 98 7.42 -1.10 -1.75
N TYR A 99 6.40 -0.68 -1.02
CA TYR A 99 5.57 -1.56 -0.20
C TYR A 99 4.21 -1.88 -0.86
N ASP A 100 4.18 -1.95 -2.18
CA ASP A 100 3.00 -2.46 -2.91
C ASP A 100 2.72 -3.91 -2.50
N SER A 101 1.51 -4.19 -2.06
CA SER A 101 1.09 -5.52 -1.58
C SER A 101 0.20 -6.26 -2.56
N ARG A 102 -0.03 -5.72 -3.76
CA ARG A 102 -1.00 -6.27 -4.73
C ARG A 102 -0.71 -7.70 -5.13
N ALA A 103 0.58 -8.05 -5.27
CA ALA A 103 0.99 -9.41 -5.57
C ALA A 103 0.50 -10.44 -4.52
N TYR A 104 0.27 -10.00 -3.31
CA TYR A 104 -0.15 -10.83 -2.15
C TYR A 104 -1.61 -10.62 -1.77
N ASN A 105 -2.15 -9.44 -2.03
CA ASN A 105 -3.47 -9.01 -1.58
C ASN A 105 -4.57 -9.24 -2.63
N LEU A 106 -4.25 -9.05 -3.91
CA LEU A 106 -5.21 -9.30 -4.96
C LEU A 106 -5.29 -10.80 -5.28
N LYS A 107 -6.50 -11.28 -5.55
CA LYS A 107 -6.73 -12.65 -6.03
C LYS A 107 -6.30 -12.73 -7.50
N LEU A 108 -5.01 -12.95 -7.71
CA LEU A 108 -4.42 -13.04 -9.05
C LEU A 108 -4.38 -14.49 -9.53
N PRO A 109 -4.53 -14.75 -10.85
CA PRO A 109 -4.43 -16.10 -11.40
C PRO A 109 -3.06 -16.72 -11.15
N SER A 110 -3.01 -18.02 -10.86
CA SER A 110 -1.76 -18.74 -10.60
C SER A 110 -0.78 -18.76 -11.79
N GLY A 111 -1.28 -18.59 -13.00
CA GLY A 111 -0.45 -18.53 -14.22
C GLY A 111 0.14 -17.16 -14.52
N LEU A 112 -0.30 -16.11 -13.83
CA LEU A 112 0.22 -14.76 -14.01
C LEU A 112 1.62 -14.65 -13.39
N LYS A 113 2.59 -14.25 -14.21
CA LYS A 113 3.97 -13.96 -13.74
C LYS A 113 4.05 -12.54 -13.23
N ILE A 114 4.46 -12.38 -11.98
CA ILE A 114 4.55 -11.06 -11.34
C ILE A 114 6.01 -10.74 -11.06
N PHE A 115 6.43 -9.55 -11.47
CA PHE A 115 7.77 -9.02 -11.26
C PHE A 115 7.69 -7.69 -10.53
N GLU A 116 8.46 -7.55 -9.48
CA GLU A 116 8.62 -6.29 -8.76
C GLU A 116 10.04 -5.76 -8.95
N VAL A 117 10.14 -4.47 -9.21
CA VAL A 117 11.41 -3.76 -9.40
C VAL A 117 11.48 -2.58 -8.46
N ASP A 118 12.47 -2.59 -7.57
CA ASP A 118 12.79 -1.48 -6.67
C ASP A 118 14.26 -1.59 -6.21
N GLN A 119 14.69 -0.66 -5.39
CA GLN A 119 16.02 -0.70 -4.78
C GLN A 119 16.18 -1.98 -3.94
N PRO A 120 17.34 -2.65 -3.98
CA PRO A 120 17.56 -3.92 -3.26
C PRO A 120 17.19 -3.84 -1.78
N GLU A 121 17.62 -2.78 -1.10
CA GLU A 121 17.34 -2.57 0.34
C GLU A 121 15.85 -2.49 0.67
N VAL A 122 15.06 -1.88 -0.22
CA VAL A 122 13.60 -1.77 -0.07
C VAL A 122 12.95 -3.14 -0.28
N GLN A 123 13.39 -3.87 -1.30
CA GLN A 123 12.89 -5.21 -1.60
C GLN A 123 13.21 -6.21 -0.48
N GLU A 124 14.44 -6.25 0.02
CA GLU A 124 14.84 -7.10 1.13
C GLU A 124 13.98 -6.84 2.37
N LYS A 125 13.80 -5.56 2.70
CA LYS A 125 12.96 -5.16 3.83
C LYS A 125 11.49 -5.53 3.64
N LYS A 126 10.96 -5.41 2.42
CA LYS A 126 9.62 -5.83 2.07
C LYS A 126 9.43 -7.33 2.27
N ILE A 127 10.32 -8.13 1.67
CA ILE A 127 10.27 -9.59 1.73
C ILE A 127 10.34 -10.08 3.18
N SER A 128 11.18 -9.46 4.02
CA SER A 128 11.30 -9.83 5.44
C SER A 128 10.02 -9.63 6.27
N LYS A 129 9.04 -8.88 5.74
CA LYS A 129 7.80 -8.51 6.44
C LYS A 129 6.53 -9.13 5.83
N LEU A 130 6.69 -9.89 4.78
CA LEU A 130 5.61 -10.63 4.14
C LEU A 130 5.65 -12.11 4.55
N PRO A 131 4.49 -12.82 4.47
CA PRO A 131 4.42 -14.24 4.76
C PRO A 131 5.22 -15.10 3.78
#